data_53474e85e9170f59f075f5f3cd856c67
#
_entry.id   53474e85e9170f59f075f5f3cd856c67
#
_cell.length_a   1.000
_cell.length_b   1.000
_cell.length_c   1.000
_cell.angle_alpha   90.00
_cell.angle_beta   90.00
_cell.angle_gamma   90.00
#
_symmetry.space_group_name_H-M   'P 1'
#
loop_
_entity.id
_entity.type
_entity.pdbx_description
1 polymer ?
#
loop_
_entity_poly.entity_id
_entity_poly.type
_entity_poly.pdbx_seq_one_letter_code
_entity_poly.pdbx_strand_id
1 'polypeptide(L)'
;MTKVLITDPIDQTGIDILSQVAQVDQKIGISNSELASIIHDYDALMIRSGTQVTGDIINSSKKLRIIGRAGVGVDNVDVKAATQKGVLVVNSPGGNTIAAAEHTIAMMLALSRNIPIANSSTFLGKWERKKFVGNELFKKKLGVVGLGKIGTHVAKVANALGMDVYGYDPFVSSERAQQLQVRLSELKTLFEESDYVTLHLPRTAETENLVDMKVLKSMKRNAKLINCARGGIIDEEALAEALNNSLIGGAAIDVFAKEPLDSNSPLLKVDKNLILTPHLGASTREAQENVAVDVAEQIRDVLLGLSARTAVNIPGLSPDIMDSLKPHLQLAETIGLLISQLSGGQIQKLEVRLQGEFVQHPSQPLIIASLKGLLSKALGDRINYVNASLEAESRGISVIESKDEARPEFASGSLQLTTFGDNGEHSVAGSIFADGELRIISIDQYPVNVSPSRFMLITRHRDMPGIIGKLGSLLGDHNVNIASMQVGRKIVRGEAVMVLSIDDPIPTNLLESILEVEGITSSDPVTL
;
A
#
# COMPACT_ATOMS: atom_id res chain seq x y z
N MET A 1 4.60 2.16 27.74
CA MET A 1 3.84 3.31 27.24
C MET A 1 4.23 3.52 25.80
N THR A 2 3.29 3.62 24.89
CA THR A 2 3.52 3.83 23.46
C THR A 2 4.13 5.21 23.23
N LYS A 3 5.13 5.32 22.34
CA LYS A 3 5.85 6.57 22.06
C LYS A 3 5.81 6.91 20.57
N VAL A 4 5.52 8.17 20.27
CA VAL A 4 5.54 8.73 18.91
C VAL A 4 6.61 9.81 18.82
N LEU A 5 7.46 9.74 17.80
CA LEU A 5 8.44 10.76 17.48
C LEU A 5 7.94 11.61 16.31
N ILE A 6 8.05 12.93 16.44
CA ILE A 6 7.77 13.91 15.37
C ILE A 6 9.07 14.66 15.08
N THR A 7 9.50 14.66 13.81
CA THR A 7 10.79 15.27 13.41
C THR A 7 10.67 16.45 12.46
N ASP A 8 9.48 16.68 11.92
CA ASP A 8 9.15 17.85 11.09
C ASP A 8 8.04 18.70 11.73
N PRO A 9 7.88 19.98 11.39
CA PRO A 9 6.76 20.79 11.85
C PRO A 9 5.42 20.18 11.41
N ILE A 10 4.58 19.82 12.37
CA ILE A 10 3.25 19.25 12.18
C ILE A 10 2.23 20.19 12.83
N ASP A 11 1.05 20.31 12.21
CA ASP A 11 -0.03 21.09 12.78
C ASP A 11 -0.45 20.54 14.16
N GLN A 12 -0.77 21.46 15.08
CA GLN A 12 -1.08 21.13 16.46
C GLN A 12 -2.26 20.15 16.59
N THR A 13 -3.25 20.23 15.70
CA THR A 13 -4.40 19.30 15.69
C THR A 13 -3.96 17.85 15.55
N GLY A 14 -2.96 17.58 14.68
CA GLY A 14 -2.41 16.23 14.54
C GLY A 14 -1.64 15.76 15.79
N ILE A 15 -0.91 16.67 16.46
CA ILE A 15 -0.21 16.38 17.71
C ILE A 15 -1.20 16.04 18.82
N ASP A 16 -2.29 16.79 18.92
CA ASP A 16 -3.33 16.59 19.93
C ASP A 16 -4.01 15.21 19.77
N ILE A 17 -4.26 14.77 18.53
CA ILE A 17 -4.80 13.43 18.24
C ILE A 17 -3.85 12.33 18.77
N LEU A 18 -2.55 12.44 18.49
CA LEU A 18 -1.57 11.44 18.92
C LEU A 18 -1.37 11.44 20.43
N SER A 19 -1.45 12.60 21.07
CA SER A 19 -1.27 12.76 22.52
C SER A 19 -2.37 12.09 23.35
N GLN A 20 -3.51 11.75 22.74
CA GLN A 20 -4.59 11.00 23.38
C GLN A 20 -4.23 9.53 23.64
N VAL A 21 -3.32 8.97 22.83
CA VAL A 21 -3.03 7.52 22.84
C VAL A 21 -1.55 7.18 23.10
N ALA A 22 -0.66 8.17 23.04
CA ALA A 22 0.79 7.96 23.14
C ALA A 22 1.51 9.16 23.80
N GLN A 23 2.71 8.93 24.30
CA GLN A 23 3.66 10.00 24.60
C GLN A 23 4.21 10.52 23.27
N VAL A 24 4.11 11.83 23.02
CA VAL A 24 4.58 12.48 21.80
C VAL A 24 5.82 13.30 22.11
N ASP A 25 6.94 12.95 21.49
CA ASP A 25 8.19 13.68 21.56
C ASP A 25 8.42 14.42 20.23
N GLN A 26 8.68 15.73 20.31
CA GLN A 26 8.98 16.55 19.14
C GLN A 26 10.46 16.88 19.11
N LYS A 27 11.16 16.48 18.03
CA LYS A 27 12.59 16.78 17.79
C LYS A 27 12.76 17.32 16.37
N ILE A 28 12.30 18.55 16.18
CA ILE A 28 12.26 19.18 14.86
C ILE A 28 13.66 19.48 14.34
N GLY A 29 13.96 19.08 13.09
CA GLY A 29 15.24 19.32 12.43
C GLY A 29 16.37 18.42 12.92
N ILE A 30 16.06 17.31 13.57
CA ILE A 30 17.03 16.31 14.02
C ILE A 30 17.86 15.76 12.85
N SER A 31 19.15 15.56 13.05
CA SER A 31 20.01 14.93 12.03
C SER A 31 19.72 13.44 11.85
N ASN A 32 20.02 12.89 10.67
CA ASN A 32 19.83 11.46 10.39
C ASN A 32 20.61 10.55 11.37
N SER A 33 21.81 10.95 11.75
CA SER A 33 22.63 10.20 12.73
C SER A 33 22.01 10.18 14.12
N GLU A 34 21.47 11.30 14.56
CA GLU A 34 20.79 11.39 15.85
C GLU A 34 19.45 10.65 15.81
N LEU A 35 18.69 10.77 14.72
CA LEU A 35 17.45 10.02 14.53
C LEU A 35 17.71 8.50 14.58
N ALA A 36 18.74 7.99 13.89
CA ALA A 36 19.13 6.58 13.95
C ALA A 36 19.48 6.11 15.36
N SER A 37 20.07 6.99 16.18
CA SER A 37 20.49 6.67 17.55
C SER A 37 19.31 6.53 18.52
N ILE A 38 18.17 7.19 18.28
CA ILE A 38 17.04 7.24 19.22
C ILE A 38 15.79 6.50 18.74
N ILE A 39 15.68 6.20 17.43
CA ILE A 39 14.45 5.62 16.85
C ILE A 39 14.05 4.29 17.47
N HIS A 40 15.00 3.57 18.07
CA HIS A 40 14.75 2.29 18.74
C HIS A 40 13.82 2.39 19.96
N ASP A 41 13.56 3.59 20.48
CA ASP A 41 12.68 3.85 21.61
C ASP A 41 11.24 4.16 21.23
N TYR A 42 10.95 4.31 19.92
CA TYR A 42 9.65 4.77 19.44
C TYR A 42 8.88 3.69 18.69
N ASP A 43 7.55 3.69 18.90
CA ASP A 43 6.59 2.81 18.23
C ASP A 43 6.10 3.38 16.90
N ALA A 44 6.10 4.72 16.76
CA ALA A 44 5.71 5.43 15.55
C ALA A 44 6.60 6.64 15.27
N LEU A 45 6.76 6.95 13.98
CA LEU A 45 7.46 8.14 13.48
C LEU A 45 6.52 8.94 12.58
N MET A 46 6.34 10.23 12.85
CA MET A 46 5.58 11.15 12.01
C MET A 46 6.50 12.21 11.42
N ILE A 47 6.48 12.33 10.10
CA ILE A 47 7.35 13.22 9.32
C ILE A 47 6.58 14.02 8.27
N ARG A 48 7.26 14.99 7.66
CA ARG A 48 6.91 15.61 6.38
C ARG A 48 8.04 15.44 5.37
N SER A 49 8.35 16.49 4.61
CA SER A 49 9.39 16.48 3.58
C SER A 49 10.80 16.77 4.08
N GLY A 50 10.95 17.32 5.29
CA GLY A 50 12.26 17.74 5.82
C GLY A 50 13.12 16.58 6.30
N THR A 51 12.50 15.53 6.84
CA THR A 51 13.21 14.36 7.37
C THR A 51 13.36 13.28 6.30
N GLN A 52 14.59 12.80 6.09
CA GLN A 52 14.89 11.64 5.24
C GLN A 52 14.96 10.38 6.10
N VAL A 53 14.07 9.41 5.87
CA VAL A 53 14.05 8.14 6.60
C VAL A 53 14.71 7.06 5.77
N THR A 54 16.01 6.90 5.96
CA THR A 54 16.83 5.92 5.23
C THR A 54 16.68 4.52 5.78
N GLY A 55 17.13 3.51 5.00
CA GLY A 55 17.19 2.13 5.44
C GLY A 55 17.97 1.92 6.75
N ASP A 56 19.04 2.68 6.98
CA ASP A 56 19.84 2.61 8.21
C ASP A 56 19.03 3.04 9.44
N ILE A 57 18.23 4.11 9.33
CA ILE A 57 17.33 4.57 10.40
C ILE A 57 16.29 3.49 10.70
N ILE A 58 15.66 2.95 9.66
CA ILE A 58 14.65 1.90 9.80
C ILE A 58 15.23 0.63 10.43
N ASN A 59 16.42 0.21 9.99
CA ASN A 59 17.10 -0.98 10.52
C ASN A 59 17.52 -0.82 11.98
N SER A 60 17.84 0.42 12.42
CA SER A 60 18.17 0.74 13.81
C SER A 60 16.96 0.68 14.75
N SER A 61 15.75 0.70 14.21
CA SER A 61 14.52 0.61 15.01
C SER A 61 14.33 -0.81 15.58
N LYS A 62 13.80 -0.89 16.81
CA LYS A 62 13.50 -2.18 17.48
C LYS A 62 12.00 -2.46 17.58
N LYS A 63 11.19 -1.43 17.75
CA LYS A 63 9.75 -1.53 17.98
C LYS A 63 8.90 -0.60 17.09
N LEU A 64 9.54 0.04 16.12
CA LEU A 64 8.82 0.91 15.19
C LEU A 64 7.80 0.08 14.38
N ARG A 65 6.54 0.47 14.46
CA ARG A 65 5.40 -0.21 13.81
C ARG A 65 4.92 0.55 12.59
N ILE A 66 5.03 1.90 12.62
CA ILE A 66 4.48 2.76 11.58
C ILE A 66 5.31 4.03 11.37
N ILE A 67 5.46 4.41 10.11
CA ILE A 67 5.97 5.70 9.66
C ILE A 67 4.83 6.42 8.94
N GLY A 68 4.40 7.55 9.47
CA GLY A 68 3.39 8.41 8.86
C GLY A 68 4.02 9.63 8.21
N ARG A 69 3.83 9.79 6.90
CA ARG A 69 4.28 10.98 6.18
C ARG A 69 3.11 11.92 5.93
N ALA A 70 3.08 13.08 6.61
CA ALA A 70 2.06 14.12 6.44
C ALA A 70 2.20 14.81 5.07
N GLY A 71 1.60 14.19 4.06
CA GLY A 71 1.61 14.62 2.65
C GLY A 71 1.38 13.46 1.70
N VAL A 72 1.42 13.70 0.38
CA VAL A 72 1.07 12.71 -0.66
C VAL A 72 2.23 11.78 -1.00
N GLY A 73 3.39 12.32 -1.37
CA GLY A 73 4.55 11.50 -1.76
C GLY A 73 5.22 10.88 -0.54
N VAL A 74 6.00 9.84 -0.76
CA VAL A 74 6.82 9.17 0.27
C VAL A 74 8.29 9.03 -0.20
N ASP A 75 8.70 9.89 -1.11
CA ASP A 75 10.02 9.86 -1.77
C ASP A 75 11.19 9.99 -0.77
N ASN A 76 10.92 10.53 0.41
CA ASN A 76 11.87 10.69 1.51
C ASN A 76 11.83 9.53 2.54
N VAL A 77 11.15 8.42 2.23
CA VAL A 77 11.13 7.20 3.05
C VAL A 77 11.62 6.02 2.23
N ASP A 78 12.57 5.26 2.75
CA ASP A 78 12.95 3.97 2.17
C ASP A 78 11.84 2.93 2.43
N VAL A 79 10.83 2.96 1.54
CA VAL A 79 9.65 2.08 1.62
C VAL A 79 10.05 0.61 1.56
N LYS A 80 11.10 0.27 0.79
CA LYS A 80 11.57 -1.11 0.66
C LYS A 80 12.15 -1.62 1.98
N ALA A 81 13.02 -0.84 2.62
CA ALA A 81 13.57 -1.18 3.93
C ALA A 81 12.46 -1.26 5.00
N ALA A 82 11.49 -0.32 4.99
CA ALA A 82 10.33 -0.36 5.88
C ALA A 82 9.53 -1.66 5.71
N THR A 83 9.29 -2.07 4.47
CA THR A 83 8.56 -3.31 4.17
C THR A 83 9.32 -4.54 4.65
N GLN A 84 10.63 -4.62 4.40
CA GLN A 84 11.47 -5.72 4.90
C GLN A 84 11.47 -5.82 6.42
N LYS A 85 11.44 -4.67 7.11
CA LYS A 85 11.40 -4.60 8.58
C LYS A 85 10.00 -4.83 9.15
N GLY A 86 8.97 -4.91 8.30
CA GLY A 86 7.56 -5.03 8.73
C GLY A 86 6.99 -3.71 9.27
N VAL A 87 7.60 -2.57 8.93
CA VAL A 87 7.14 -1.24 9.34
C VAL A 87 6.14 -0.71 8.31
N LEU A 88 4.94 -0.36 8.78
CA LEU A 88 3.90 0.21 7.93
C LEU A 88 4.27 1.64 7.51
N VAL A 89 4.08 1.97 6.24
CA VAL A 89 4.23 3.35 5.74
C VAL A 89 2.88 3.86 5.29
N VAL A 90 2.45 4.99 5.88
CA VAL A 90 1.19 5.65 5.54
C VAL A 90 1.43 7.09 5.10
N ASN A 91 0.54 7.58 4.25
CA ASN A 91 0.54 8.95 3.75
C ASN A 91 -0.87 9.54 3.75
N SER A 92 -1.01 10.78 3.25
CA SER A 92 -2.30 11.44 3.05
C SER A 92 -2.52 11.77 1.57
N PRO A 93 -3.02 10.84 0.74
CA PRO A 93 -3.09 11.01 -0.71
C PRO A 93 -4.19 11.98 -1.18
N GLY A 94 -4.97 12.56 -0.27
CA GLY A 94 -6.07 13.49 -0.56
C GLY A 94 -5.94 14.84 0.12
N GLY A 95 -5.16 14.95 1.17
CA GLY A 95 -5.17 16.10 2.09
C GLY A 95 -4.70 17.43 1.48
N ASN A 96 -3.91 17.40 0.40
CA ASN A 96 -3.44 18.61 -0.30
C ASN A 96 -3.99 18.75 -1.73
N THR A 97 -4.99 17.96 -2.13
CA THR A 97 -5.48 17.94 -3.52
C THR A 97 -5.91 19.32 -4.00
N ILE A 98 -6.69 20.03 -3.20
CA ILE A 98 -7.21 21.36 -3.56
C ILE A 98 -6.07 22.37 -3.64
N ALA A 99 -5.21 22.43 -2.62
CA ALA A 99 -4.09 23.37 -2.58
C ALA A 99 -3.14 23.20 -3.79
N ALA A 100 -2.76 21.97 -4.13
CA ALA A 100 -1.90 21.71 -5.29
C ALA A 100 -2.58 22.08 -6.62
N ALA A 101 -3.87 21.82 -6.76
CA ALA A 101 -4.63 22.19 -7.94
C ALA A 101 -4.76 23.71 -8.09
N GLU A 102 -5.07 24.42 -7.02
CA GLU A 102 -5.15 25.88 -7.00
C GLU A 102 -3.79 26.52 -7.30
N HIS A 103 -2.71 25.99 -6.71
CA HIS A 103 -1.37 26.45 -7.00
C HIS A 103 -1.00 26.25 -8.48
N THR A 104 -1.35 25.11 -9.08
CA THR A 104 -1.16 24.85 -10.51
C THR A 104 -1.88 25.89 -11.37
N ILE A 105 -3.12 26.20 -11.07
CA ILE A 105 -3.90 27.21 -11.78
C ILE A 105 -3.31 28.61 -11.56
N ALA A 106 -2.90 28.94 -10.34
CA ALA A 106 -2.24 30.21 -10.02
C ALA A 106 -0.95 30.39 -10.82
N MET A 107 -0.10 29.36 -10.89
CA MET A 107 1.13 29.34 -11.68
C MET A 107 0.83 29.51 -13.17
N MET A 108 -0.19 28.83 -13.71
CA MET A 108 -0.64 28.96 -15.10
C MET A 108 -1.10 30.39 -15.41
N LEU A 109 -1.91 31.00 -14.55
CA LEU A 109 -2.39 32.37 -14.69
C LEU A 109 -1.24 33.39 -14.56
N ALA A 110 -0.35 33.20 -13.56
CA ALA A 110 0.81 34.06 -13.35
C ALA A 110 1.75 34.08 -14.57
N LEU A 111 2.02 32.90 -15.14
CA LEU A 111 2.81 32.75 -16.37
C LEU A 111 2.12 33.38 -17.59
N SER A 112 0.79 33.21 -17.70
CA SER A 112 0.01 33.75 -18.83
C SER A 112 -0.07 35.27 -18.84
N ARG A 113 -0.05 35.88 -17.67
CA ARG A 113 -0.24 37.33 -17.48
C ARG A 113 1.05 38.07 -17.09
N ASN A 114 2.21 37.38 -17.10
CA ASN A 114 3.51 37.94 -16.74
C ASN A 114 3.54 38.56 -15.33
N ILE A 115 2.76 38.03 -14.37
CA ILE A 115 2.53 38.67 -13.07
C ILE A 115 3.83 38.89 -12.28
N PRO A 116 4.75 37.91 -12.10
CA PRO A 116 5.94 38.10 -11.28
C PRO A 116 6.87 39.19 -11.81
N ILE A 117 7.14 39.20 -13.12
CA ILE A 117 8.04 40.18 -13.73
C ILE A 117 7.41 41.57 -13.79
N ALA A 118 6.10 41.67 -14.02
CA ALA A 118 5.38 42.94 -13.97
C ALA A 118 5.39 43.54 -12.56
N ASN A 119 5.16 42.71 -11.53
CA ASN A 119 5.24 43.11 -10.13
C ASN A 119 6.64 43.64 -9.80
N SER A 120 7.71 42.90 -10.13
CA SER A 120 9.10 43.32 -9.88
C SER A 120 9.44 44.61 -10.58
N SER A 121 9.02 44.81 -11.85
CA SER A 121 9.21 46.05 -12.62
C SER A 121 8.52 47.23 -11.95
N THR A 122 7.27 47.03 -11.45
CA THR A 122 6.53 48.10 -10.79
C THR A 122 7.15 48.50 -9.46
N PHE A 123 7.64 47.51 -8.66
CA PHE A 123 8.39 47.80 -7.41
C PHE A 123 9.68 48.60 -7.64
N LEU A 124 10.29 48.45 -8.85
CA LEU A 124 11.44 49.26 -9.26
C LEU A 124 11.03 50.64 -9.81
N GLY A 125 9.78 51.05 -9.65
CA GLY A 125 9.27 52.36 -10.13
C GLY A 125 9.09 52.45 -11.65
N LYS A 126 9.13 51.34 -12.39
CA LYS A 126 8.96 51.28 -13.83
C LYS A 126 7.51 51.08 -14.21
N TRP A 127 7.02 51.84 -15.23
CA TRP A 127 5.64 51.73 -15.75
C TRP A 127 5.66 51.24 -17.19
N GLU A 128 5.91 49.91 -17.41
CA GLU A 128 6.24 49.34 -18.71
C GLU A 128 5.09 48.45 -19.27
N ARG A 129 3.82 48.91 -19.26
CA ARG A 129 2.62 48.17 -19.68
C ARG A 129 2.77 47.36 -20.97
N LYS A 130 3.45 47.95 -21.97
CA LYS A 130 3.59 47.34 -23.31
C LYS A 130 4.49 46.08 -23.30
N LYS A 131 5.36 45.93 -22.28
CA LYS A 131 6.25 44.77 -22.20
C LYS A 131 5.55 43.53 -21.58
N PHE A 132 4.44 43.75 -20.87
CA PHE A 132 3.77 42.68 -20.12
C PHE A 132 2.43 42.28 -20.74
N VAL A 133 2.29 42.38 -22.10
CA VAL A 133 1.10 41.88 -22.78
C VAL A 133 1.09 40.35 -22.65
N GLY A 134 0.05 39.82 -22.02
CA GLY A 134 -0.14 38.39 -21.76
C GLY A 134 -1.19 37.73 -22.68
N ASN A 135 -1.58 36.54 -22.32
CA ASN A 135 -2.60 35.75 -23.02
C ASN A 135 -3.76 35.43 -22.07
N GLU A 136 -4.95 35.27 -22.63
CA GLU A 136 -6.12 34.70 -21.97
C GLU A 136 -6.05 33.17 -22.03
N LEU A 137 -6.64 32.50 -21.03
CA LEU A 137 -6.83 31.05 -21.03
C LEU A 137 -8.07 30.62 -21.80
N PHE A 138 -9.05 31.49 -21.95
CA PHE A 138 -10.31 31.21 -22.63
C PHE A 138 -10.08 30.68 -24.05
N LYS A 139 -10.72 29.55 -24.39
CA LYS A 139 -10.59 28.81 -25.67
C LYS A 139 -9.18 28.32 -25.98
N LYS A 140 -8.28 28.24 -25.01
CA LYS A 140 -6.96 27.62 -25.20
C LYS A 140 -7.04 26.14 -24.91
N LYS A 141 -6.25 25.33 -25.61
CA LYS A 141 -6.12 23.89 -25.35
C LYS A 141 -5.21 23.66 -24.16
N LEU A 142 -5.76 23.00 -23.12
CA LEU A 142 -4.99 22.51 -21.96
C LEU A 142 -4.81 21.01 -22.07
N GLY A 143 -3.57 20.54 -22.12
CA GLY A 143 -3.20 19.15 -21.94
C GLY A 143 -2.95 18.85 -20.47
N VAL A 144 -3.72 17.93 -19.89
CA VAL A 144 -3.55 17.43 -18.51
C VAL A 144 -2.96 16.04 -18.58
N VAL A 145 -1.71 15.88 -18.14
CA VAL A 145 -1.00 14.60 -18.12
C VAL A 145 -1.11 14.01 -16.72
N GLY A 146 -1.96 12.98 -16.58
CA GLY A 146 -2.38 12.40 -15.31
C GLY A 146 -3.72 12.96 -14.83
N LEU A 147 -4.77 12.11 -14.83
CA LEU A 147 -6.13 12.44 -14.38
C LEU A 147 -6.45 11.86 -12.99
N GLY A 148 -5.44 11.79 -12.11
CA GLY A 148 -5.61 11.49 -10.70
C GLY A 148 -6.39 12.59 -9.95
N LYS A 149 -6.37 12.58 -8.62
CA LYS A 149 -7.13 13.53 -7.78
C LYS A 149 -6.83 15.00 -8.13
N ILE A 150 -5.55 15.38 -8.27
CA ILE A 150 -5.12 16.75 -8.57
C ILE A 150 -5.46 17.11 -10.01
N GLY A 151 -5.04 16.29 -11.01
CA GLY A 151 -5.28 16.56 -12.43
C GLY A 151 -6.76 16.67 -12.77
N THR A 152 -7.61 15.85 -12.16
CA THR A 152 -9.07 15.96 -12.26
C THR A 152 -9.59 17.31 -11.75
N HIS A 153 -9.07 17.79 -10.61
CA HIS A 153 -9.50 19.07 -10.05
C HIS A 153 -9.03 20.24 -10.93
N VAL A 154 -7.79 20.21 -11.43
CA VAL A 154 -7.25 21.18 -12.39
C VAL A 154 -8.10 21.21 -13.67
N ALA A 155 -8.44 20.04 -14.23
CA ALA A 155 -9.30 19.94 -15.40
C ALA A 155 -10.67 20.58 -15.18
N LYS A 156 -11.29 20.34 -14.01
CA LYS A 156 -12.58 20.96 -13.62
C LYS A 156 -12.49 22.48 -13.59
N VAL A 157 -11.45 23.04 -12.96
CA VAL A 157 -11.27 24.50 -12.86
C VAL A 157 -10.95 25.08 -14.24
N ALA A 158 -10.12 24.42 -15.05
CA ALA A 158 -9.80 24.86 -16.41
C ALA A 158 -11.03 24.89 -17.32
N ASN A 159 -11.91 23.89 -17.24
CA ASN A 159 -13.21 23.91 -17.93
C ASN A 159 -14.06 25.12 -17.51
N ALA A 160 -14.09 25.46 -16.21
CA ALA A 160 -14.82 26.64 -15.70
C ALA A 160 -14.21 27.96 -16.20
N LEU A 161 -12.90 27.99 -16.48
CA LEU A 161 -12.22 29.12 -17.13
C LEU A 161 -12.43 29.17 -18.66
N GLY A 162 -13.19 28.23 -19.23
CA GLY A 162 -13.51 28.15 -20.65
C GLY A 162 -12.36 27.64 -21.52
N MET A 163 -11.45 26.83 -20.98
CA MET A 163 -10.42 26.13 -21.75
C MET A 163 -10.99 24.88 -22.42
N ASP A 164 -10.38 24.45 -23.54
CA ASP A 164 -10.60 23.14 -24.14
C ASP A 164 -9.65 22.12 -23.49
N VAL A 165 -10.19 21.24 -22.63
CA VAL A 165 -9.36 20.34 -21.82
C VAL A 165 -9.19 18.98 -22.49
N TYR A 166 -7.94 18.59 -22.72
CA TYR A 166 -7.50 17.28 -23.18
C TYR A 166 -6.73 16.58 -22.05
N GLY A 167 -6.89 15.27 -21.92
CA GLY A 167 -6.22 14.49 -20.88
C GLY A 167 -5.54 13.25 -21.42
N TYR A 168 -4.46 12.88 -20.79
CA TYR A 168 -3.81 11.57 -20.95
C TYR A 168 -3.69 10.89 -19.60
N ASP A 169 -4.24 9.70 -19.50
CA ASP A 169 -4.08 8.81 -18.33
C ASP A 169 -4.34 7.38 -18.81
N PRO A 170 -3.38 6.44 -18.67
CA PRO A 170 -3.53 5.07 -19.15
C PRO A 170 -4.55 4.24 -18.35
N PHE A 171 -5.01 4.74 -17.20
CA PHE A 171 -5.92 4.03 -16.29
C PHE A 171 -7.33 4.61 -16.25
N VAL A 172 -7.59 5.71 -16.95
CA VAL A 172 -8.90 6.38 -16.95
C VAL A 172 -9.73 5.93 -18.15
N SER A 173 -10.95 5.42 -17.90
CA SER A 173 -11.87 5.03 -18.96
C SER A 173 -12.47 6.22 -19.71
N SER A 174 -12.96 5.98 -20.93
CA SER A 174 -13.63 7.01 -21.74
C SER A 174 -14.86 7.58 -21.06
N GLU A 175 -15.64 6.74 -20.35
CA GLU A 175 -16.82 7.15 -19.60
C GLU A 175 -16.44 8.09 -18.45
N ARG A 176 -15.36 7.76 -17.74
CA ARG A 176 -14.85 8.62 -16.66
C ARG A 176 -14.36 9.96 -17.18
N ALA A 177 -13.62 9.98 -18.28
CA ALA A 177 -13.16 11.21 -18.91
C ALA A 177 -14.33 12.09 -19.39
N GLN A 178 -15.39 11.49 -19.92
CA GLN A 178 -16.59 12.21 -20.32
C GLN A 178 -17.30 12.88 -19.13
N GLN A 179 -17.40 12.18 -17.99
CA GLN A 179 -17.93 12.75 -16.73
C GLN A 179 -17.12 13.97 -16.25
N LEU A 180 -15.82 13.94 -16.49
CA LEU A 180 -14.90 15.03 -16.16
C LEU A 180 -14.90 16.17 -17.18
N GLN A 181 -15.63 16.02 -18.28
CA GLN A 181 -15.60 16.94 -19.44
C GLN A 181 -14.18 17.09 -20.00
N VAL A 182 -13.42 15.99 -20.08
CA VAL A 182 -12.07 15.91 -20.61
C VAL A 182 -12.08 15.04 -21.85
N ARG A 183 -11.44 15.48 -22.94
CA ARG A 183 -11.23 14.67 -24.14
C ARG A 183 -9.93 13.89 -24.00
N LEU A 184 -10.01 12.55 -24.00
CA LEU A 184 -8.80 11.73 -24.00
C LEU A 184 -8.00 11.91 -25.27
N SER A 185 -6.70 11.93 -25.17
CA SER A 185 -5.74 12.05 -26.25
C SER A 185 -4.53 11.18 -26.01
N GLU A 186 -3.88 10.74 -27.08
CA GLU A 186 -2.55 10.14 -27.00
C GLU A 186 -1.55 11.15 -26.47
N LEU A 187 -0.59 10.69 -25.66
CA LEU A 187 0.39 11.56 -24.99
C LEU A 187 1.16 12.45 -25.98
N LYS A 188 1.61 11.89 -27.10
CA LYS A 188 2.32 12.63 -28.15
C LYS A 188 1.47 13.76 -28.73
N THR A 189 0.25 13.47 -29.14
CA THR A 189 -0.70 14.44 -29.70
C THR A 189 -1.04 15.54 -28.69
N LEU A 190 -1.17 15.16 -27.40
CA LEU A 190 -1.41 16.11 -26.33
C LEU A 190 -0.29 17.16 -26.25
N PHE A 191 0.98 16.75 -26.29
CA PHE A 191 2.12 17.67 -26.28
C PHE A 191 2.15 18.55 -27.56
N GLU A 192 1.92 17.97 -28.71
CA GLU A 192 1.99 18.68 -30.01
C GLU A 192 0.88 19.72 -30.18
N GLU A 193 -0.32 19.45 -29.65
CA GLU A 193 -1.49 20.29 -29.93
C GLU A 193 -1.91 21.24 -28.79
N SER A 194 -1.35 21.11 -27.60
CA SER A 194 -1.74 21.93 -26.45
C SER A 194 -1.10 23.31 -26.47
N ASP A 195 -1.83 24.32 -26.01
CA ASP A 195 -1.30 25.65 -25.73
C ASP A 195 -0.71 25.75 -24.33
N TYR A 196 -1.22 24.91 -23.41
CA TYR A 196 -0.74 24.70 -22.06
C TYR A 196 -0.66 23.22 -21.76
N VAL A 197 0.39 22.77 -21.10
CA VAL A 197 0.53 21.40 -20.61
C VAL A 197 0.81 21.44 -19.11
N THR A 198 0.07 20.65 -18.35
CA THR A 198 0.29 20.50 -16.90
C THR A 198 0.47 19.03 -16.54
N LEU A 199 1.47 18.77 -15.69
CA LEU A 199 1.87 17.42 -15.30
C LEU A 199 1.33 17.10 -13.91
N HIS A 200 0.70 15.92 -13.76
CA HIS A 200 0.14 15.42 -12.51
C HIS A 200 0.43 13.93 -12.35
N LEU A 201 1.69 13.55 -12.55
CA LEU A 201 2.19 12.19 -12.50
C LEU A 201 3.09 11.97 -11.27
N PRO A 202 3.19 10.75 -10.74
CA PRO A 202 4.27 10.37 -9.85
C PRO A 202 5.60 10.29 -10.62
N ARG A 203 6.72 10.40 -9.93
CA ARG A 203 8.03 10.07 -10.49
C ARG A 203 8.25 8.56 -10.40
N THR A 204 8.39 7.92 -11.55
CA THR A 204 8.69 6.48 -11.72
C THR A 204 9.77 6.34 -12.79
N ALA A 205 10.25 5.13 -13.03
CA ALA A 205 11.20 4.87 -14.12
C ALA A 205 10.63 5.25 -15.51
N GLU A 206 9.32 5.11 -15.71
CA GLU A 206 8.62 5.43 -16.95
C GLU A 206 8.35 6.94 -17.12
N THR A 207 8.26 7.69 -16.02
CA THR A 207 7.96 9.14 -16.05
C THR A 207 9.19 10.00 -15.82
N GLU A 208 10.33 9.42 -15.47
CA GLU A 208 11.60 10.14 -15.34
C GLU A 208 12.03 10.70 -16.71
N ASN A 209 12.30 12.02 -16.74
CA ASN A 209 12.61 12.77 -17.96
C ASN A 209 11.59 12.56 -19.10
N LEU A 210 10.31 12.33 -18.75
CA LEU A 210 9.21 12.20 -19.72
C LEU A 210 9.17 13.40 -20.66
N VAL A 211 9.47 14.60 -20.17
CA VAL A 211 9.56 15.82 -20.96
C VAL A 211 11.03 16.12 -21.21
N ASP A 212 11.57 15.50 -22.25
CA ASP A 212 12.92 15.68 -22.76
C ASP A 212 12.98 16.74 -23.89
N MET A 213 14.16 16.97 -24.45
CA MET A 213 14.36 17.89 -25.57
C MET A 213 13.53 17.51 -26.80
N LYS A 214 13.27 16.24 -27.04
CA LYS A 214 12.47 15.78 -28.19
C LYS A 214 11.00 16.18 -28.00
N VAL A 215 10.46 16.00 -26.80
CA VAL A 215 9.10 16.43 -26.45
C VAL A 215 9.00 17.95 -26.54
N LEU A 216 9.95 18.70 -25.95
CA LEU A 216 9.95 20.17 -25.99
C LEU A 216 9.98 20.73 -27.41
N LYS A 217 10.74 20.10 -28.31
CA LYS A 217 10.75 20.47 -29.74
C LYS A 217 9.46 20.15 -30.48
N SER A 218 8.68 19.19 -29.99
CA SER A 218 7.39 18.83 -30.65
C SER A 218 6.24 19.74 -30.20
N MET A 219 6.38 20.45 -29.10
CA MET A 219 5.37 21.36 -28.57
C MET A 219 5.20 22.59 -29.48
N LYS A 220 4.04 23.25 -29.39
CA LYS A 220 3.85 24.55 -30.05
C LYS A 220 4.87 25.57 -29.52
N ARG A 221 5.38 26.40 -30.40
CA ARG A 221 6.36 27.45 -30.06
C ARG A 221 5.90 28.41 -28.95
N ASN A 222 4.58 28.61 -28.82
CA ASN A 222 4.00 29.44 -27.78
C ASN A 222 3.43 28.62 -26.61
N ALA A 223 3.63 27.29 -26.59
CA ALA A 223 3.12 26.43 -25.55
C ALA A 223 3.77 26.75 -24.19
N LYS A 224 3.03 26.57 -23.12
CA LYS A 224 3.50 26.77 -21.75
C LYS A 224 3.41 25.48 -20.96
N LEU A 225 4.46 25.17 -20.22
CA LEU A 225 4.59 23.93 -19.44
C LEU A 225 4.51 24.23 -17.94
N ILE A 226 3.66 23.49 -17.22
CA ILE A 226 3.46 23.64 -15.78
C ILE A 226 3.79 22.32 -15.08
N ASN A 227 4.64 22.37 -14.06
CA ASN A 227 4.94 21.22 -13.22
C ASN A 227 4.89 21.60 -11.73
N CYS A 228 3.79 21.21 -11.06
CA CYS A 228 3.61 21.26 -9.61
C CYS A 228 3.42 19.85 -9.05
N ALA A 229 3.93 18.80 -9.74
CA ALA A 229 3.77 17.39 -9.38
C ALA A 229 5.02 16.83 -8.71
N ARG A 230 6.04 16.50 -9.52
CA ARG A 230 7.33 15.96 -9.04
C ARG A 230 8.49 16.49 -9.89
N GLY A 231 9.62 16.75 -9.23
CA GLY A 231 10.88 16.98 -9.91
C GLY A 231 11.39 15.73 -10.63
N GLY A 232 12.21 15.93 -11.68
CA GLY A 232 12.75 14.84 -12.49
C GLY A 232 11.78 14.26 -13.54
N ILE A 233 10.52 14.72 -13.62
CA ILE A 233 9.62 14.42 -14.76
C ILE A 233 10.02 15.23 -16.00
N ILE A 234 10.57 16.41 -15.79
CA ILE A 234 11.13 17.25 -16.83
C ILE A 234 12.65 17.20 -16.74
N ASP A 235 13.32 17.03 -17.87
CA ASP A 235 14.75 17.26 -17.98
C ASP A 235 15.02 18.78 -17.87
N GLU A 236 15.60 19.19 -16.73
CA GLU A 236 15.80 20.61 -16.40
C GLU A 236 16.84 21.28 -17.29
N GLU A 237 17.84 20.54 -17.80
CA GLU A 237 18.82 21.06 -18.75
C GLU A 237 18.15 21.30 -20.11
N ALA A 238 17.38 20.33 -20.59
CA ALA A 238 16.61 20.45 -21.82
C ALA A 238 15.59 21.59 -21.75
N LEU A 239 14.91 21.75 -20.60
CA LEU A 239 13.96 22.85 -20.40
C LEU A 239 14.65 24.23 -20.46
N ALA A 240 15.78 24.39 -19.76
CA ALA A 240 16.52 25.63 -19.77
C ALA A 240 17.02 25.98 -21.20
N GLU A 241 17.54 25.02 -21.95
CA GLU A 241 17.93 25.18 -23.35
C GLU A 241 16.73 25.56 -24.24
N ALA A 242 15.60 24.88 -24.07
CA ALA A 242 14.39 25.14 -24.86
C ALA A 242 13.83 26.56 -24.62
N LEU A 243 13.85 27.04 -23.38
CA LEU A 243 13.42 28.41 -23.03
C LEU A 243 14.38 29.47 -23.58
N ASN A 244 15.69 29.29 -23.43
CA ASN A 244 16.70 30.20 -23.95
C ASN A 244 16.65 30.32 -25.48
N ASN A 245 16.36 29.20 -26.16
CA ASN A 245 16.20 29.15 -27.63
C ASN A 245 14.77 29.50 -28.10
N SER A 246 13.84 29.87 -27.21
CA SER A 246 12.44 30.15 -27.51
C SER A 246 11.73 29.06 -28.32
N LEU A 247 12.02 27.78 -28.00
CA LEU A 247 11.35 26.62 -28.57
C LEU A 247 9.93 26.46 -28.00
N ILE A 248 9.71 26.87 -26.75
CA ILE A 248 8.39 26.97 -26.12
C ILE A 248 8.17 28.37 -25.55
N GLY A 249 6.91 28.69 -25.23
CA GLY A 249 6.51 30.04 -24.81
C GLY A 249 6.79 30.36 -23.35
N GLY A 250 7.07 29.35 -22.50
CA GLY A 250 7.40 29.55 -21.09
C GLY A 250 7.17 28.31 -20.23
N ALA A 251 7.63 28.36 -18.98
CA ALA A 251 7.39 27.31 -18.00
C ALA A 251 7.13 27.87 -16.60
N ALA A 252 6.39 27.10 -15.78
CA ALA A 252 6.15 27.36 -14.37
C ALA A 252 6.41 26.09 -13.57
N ILE A 253 7.45 26.11 -12.74
CA ILE A 253 8.04 24.94 -12.08
C ILE A 253 8.03 25.16 -10.58
N ASP A 254 7.36 24.28 -9.86
CA ASP A 254 7.27 24.29 -8.38
C ASP A 254 8.15 23.20 -7.74
N VAL A 255 8.62 22.23 -8.53
CA VAL A 255 9.31 21.02 -8.05
C VAL A 255 10.55 20.72 -8.89
N PHE A 256 11.61 20.20 -8.25
CA PHE A 256 12.94 20.07 -8.87
C PHE A 256 13.49 18.65 -8.69
N ALA A 257 14.35 18.23 -9.61
CA ALA A 257 15.01 16.91 -9.56
C ALA A 257 15.82 16.74 -8.26
N LYS A 258 16.40 17.83 -7.77
CA LYS A 258 17.06 17.93 -6.46
C LYS A 258 16.48 19.10 -5.69
N GLU A 259 15.98 18.85 -4.50
CA GLU A 259 15.46 19.85 -3.58
C GLU A 259 16.25 19.86 -2.28
N PRO A 260 16.67 21.04 -1.77
CA PRO A 260 16.51 22.38 -2.35
C PRO A 260 17.22 22.54 -3.70
N LEU A 261 16.67 23.43 -4.58
CA LEU A 261 17.25 23.73 -5.89
C LEU A 261 18.70 24.15 -5.76
N ASP A 262 19.59 23.50 -6.51
CA ASP A 262 21.02 23.83 -6.53
C ASP A 262 21.25 25.24 -7.08
N SER A 263 22.15 26.01 -6.43
CA SER A 263 22.51 27.35 -6.88
C SER A 263 23.14 27.40 -8.29
N ASN A 264 23.63 26.27 -8.79
CA ASN A 264 24.16 26.13 -10.15
C ASN A 264 23.14 25.62 -11.15
N SER A 265 21.89 25.41 -10.75
CA SER A 265 20.84 24.88 -11.64
C SER A 265 20.77 25.70 -12.95
N PRO A 266 20.68 25.02 -14.11
CA PRO A 266 20.52 25.69 -15.42
C PRO A 266 19.26 26.54 -15.47
N LEU A 267 18.20 26.17 -14.72
CA LEU A 267 16.96 26.93 -14.64
C LEU A 267 17.15 28.35 -14.08
N LEU A 268 18.10 28.54 -13.15
CA LEU A 268 18.40 29.87 -12.59
C LEU A 268 19.10 30.81 -13.58
N LYS A 269 19.57 30.29 -14.71
CA LYS A 269 20.21 31.07 -15.80
C LYS A 269 19.24 31.45 -16.91
N VAL A 270 17.99 31.02 -16.82
CA VAL A 270 16.93 31.38 -17.76
C VAL A 270 16.40 32.77 -17.40
N ASP A 271 16.44 33.72 -18.33
CA ASP A 271 16.08 35.13 -18.09
C ASP A 271 14.64 35.49 -18.50
N LYS A 272 13.92 34.57 -19.15
CA LYS A 272 12.60 34.85 -19.72
C LYS A 272 11.60 33.74 -19.52
N ASN A 273 10.36 34.13 -19.27
CA ASN A 273 9.19 33.24 -19.31
C ASN A 273 9.29 32.00 -18.42
N LEU A 274 10.03 32.10 -17.32
CA LEU A 274 10.15 31.05 -16.31
C LEU A 274 9.69 31.57 -14.95
N ILE A 275 8.82 30.82 -14.30
CA ILE A 275 8.40 31.01 -12.90
C ILE A 275 8.90 29.83 -12.10
N LEU A 276 9.62 30.09 -11.00
CA LEU A 276 10.08 29.09 -10.07
C LEU A 276 9.49 29.36 -8.69
N THR A 277 8.98 28.33 -8.02
CA THR A 277 8.51 28.41 -6.63
C THR A 277 9.09 27.25 -5.81
N PRO A 278 9.37 27.42 -4.50
CA PRO A 278 10.10 26.44 -3.70
C PRO A 278 9.16 25.35 -3.12
N HIS A 279 8.54 24.56 -4.01
CA HIS A 279 7.67 23.44 -3.68
C HIS A 279 6.49 23.84 -2.77
N LEU A 280 5.68 24.79 -3.23
CA LEU A 280 4.57 25.38 -2.48
C LEU A 280 3.23 24.72 -2.70
N GLY A 281 3.12 23.73 -3.60
CA GLY A 281 1.86 23.09 -3.97
C GLY A 281 0.98 22.61 -2.80
N ALA A 282 1.60 22.23 -1.66
CA ALA A 282 0.88 21.82 -0.45
C ALA A 282 1.04 22.84 0.71
N SER A 283 1.55 24.04 0.44
CA SER A 283 1.90 25.01 1.49
C SER A 283 0.76 25.98 1.80
N THR A 284 -0.42 25.44 2.14
CA THR A 284 -1.55 26.19 2.70
C THR A 284 -1.85 25.71 4.12
N ARG A 285 -2.51 26.54 4.94
CA ARG A 285 -2.90 26.17 6.31
C ARG A 285 -3.82 24.96 6.29
N GLU A 286 -4.82 24.99 5.45
CA GLU A 286 -5.82 23.92 5.30
C GLU A 286 -5.18 22.61 4.87
N ALA A 287 -4.27 22.62 3.89
CA ALA A 287 -3.57 21.42 3.47
C ALA A 287 -2.67 20.86 4.58
N GLN A 288 -1.97 21.74 5.32
CA GLN A 288 -1.09 21.32 6.43
C GLN A 288 -1.89 20.69 7.58
N GLU A 289 -3.01 21.27 7.95
CA GLU A 289 -3.94 20.72 8.94
C GLU A 289 -4.52 19.39 8.46
N ASN A 290 -5.08 19.34 7.24
CA ASN A 290 -5.72 18.14 6.70
C ASN A 290 -4.75 16.94 6.64
N VAL A 291 -3.51 17.13 6.15
CA VAL A 291 -2.53 16.03 6.09
C VAL A 291 -2.05 15.61 7.49
N ALA A 292 -1.95 16.55 8.44
CA ALA A 292 -1.56 16.25 9.81
C ALA A 292 -2.63 15.42 10.53
N VAL A 293 -3.89 15.81 10.41
CA VAL A 293 -5.04 15.09 10.99
C VAL A 293 -5.14 13.69 10.39
N ASP A 294 -5.17 13.59 9.05
CA ASP A 294 -5.32 12.31 8.36
C ASP A 294 -4.22 11.30 8.75
N VAL A 295 -2.95 11.72 8.78
CA VAL A 295 -1.84 10.83 9.15
C VAL A 295 -1.82 10.54 10.65
N ALA A 296 -2.14 11.51 11.51
CA ALA A 296 -2.20 11.30 12.95
C ALA A 296 -3.29 10.30 13.34
N GLU A 297 -4.46 10.37 12.72
CA GLU A 297 -5.53 9.38 12.90
C GLU A 297 -5.09 7.98 12.50
N GLN A 298 -4.41 7.83 11.36
CA GLN A 298 -3.92 6.53 10.90
C GLN A 298 -2.84 5.97 11.84
N ILE A 299 -1.93 6.81 12.34
CA ILE A 299 -0.94 6.38 13.35
C ILE A 299 -1.66 5.94 14.62
N ARG A 300 -2.63 6.73 15.13
CA ARG A 300 -3.45 6.38 16.29
C ARG A 300 -4.12 5.02 16.12
N ASP A 301 -4.78 4.82 14.98
CA ASP A 301 -5.54 3.62 14.69
C ASP A 301 -4.61 2.38 14.69
N VAL A 302 -3.45 2.45 14.06
CA VAL A 302 -2.45 1.37 14.07
C VAL A 302 -1.88 1.10 15.47
N LEU A 303 -1.64 2.15 16.26
CA LEU A 303 -1.18 1.98 17.64
C LEU A 303 -2.22 1.28 18.53
N LEU A 304 -3.51 1.49 18.26
CA LEU A 304 -4.64 0.82 18.91
C LEU A 304 -4.94 -0.58 18.34
N GLY A 305 -4.18 -1.06 17.35
CA GLY A 305 -4.39 -2.37 16.72
C GLY A 305 -5.44 -2.37 15.62
N LEU A 306 -5.88 -1.20 15.16
CA LEU A 306 -6.78 -1.04 14.02
C LEU A 306 -5.98 -0.93 12.71
N SER A 307 -6.69 -0.99 11.58
CA SER A 307 -6.08 -0.91 10.25
C SER A 307 -5.87 0.53 9.79
N ALA A 308 -4.75 0.78 9.08
CA ALA A 308 -4.52 2.05 8.43
C ALA A 308 -5.36 2.20 7.15
N ARG A 309 -5.78 3.43 6.84
CA ARG A 309 -6.61 3.73 5.65
C ARG A 309 -5.82 3.80 4.34
N THR A 310 -4.56 4.23 4.39
CA THR A 310 -3.74 4.47 3.19
C THR A 310 -2.34 3.91 3.37
N ALA A 311 -2.26 2.57 3.45
CA ALA A 311 -0.97 1.89 3.52
C ALA A 311 -0.27 1.93 2.15
N VAL A 312 0.95 2.50 2.11
CA VAL A 312 1.75 2.59 0.88
C VAL A 312 2.37 1.23 0.53
N ASN A 313 2.74 0.47 1.53
CA ASN A 313 3.44 -0.80 1.39
C ASN A 313 2.62 -2.04 1.73
N ILE A 314 1.29 -1.92 1.72
CA ILE A 314 0.36 -3.05 1.69
C ILE A 314 -0.57 -2.86 0.49
N PRO A 315 -0.38 -3.59 -0.62
CA PRO A 315 -1.23 -3.43 -1.81
C PRO A 315 -2.67 -3.88 -1.56
N GLY A 316 -3.64 -3.12 -2.08
CA GLY A 316 -5.03 -3.58 -2.24
C GLY A 316 -5.96 -3.45 -1.03
N LEU A 317 -5.56 -2.79 0.04
CA LEU A 317 -6.38 -2.63 1.25
C LEU A 317 -6.89 -1.18 1.40
N SER A 318 -8.12 -0.90 0.95
CA SER A 318 -8.87 0.27 1.41
C SER A 318 -9.64 -0.06 2.71
N PRO A 319 -9.97 0.93 3.56
CA PRO A 319 -10.70 0.70 4.82
C PRO A 319 -12.02 -0.02 4.63
N ASP A 320 -12.80 0.38 3.62
CA ASP A 320 -14.10 -0.22 3.31
C ASP A 320 -13.98 -1.71 2.94
N ILE A 321 -12.86 -2.08 2.31
CA ILE A 321 -12.53 -3.46 1.95
C ILE A 321 -12.07 -4.23 3.19
N MET A 322 -11.29 -3.61 4.08
CA MET A 322 -10.77 -4.28 5.28
C MET A 322 -11.87 -4.74 6.23
N ASP A 323 -12.88 -3.90 6.49
CA ASP A 323 -13.98 -4.25 7.40
C ASP A 323 -14.84 -5.39 6.82
N SER A 324 -15.12 -5.36 5.52
CA SER A 324 -15.85 -6.43 4.84
C SER A 324 -15.04 -7.73 4.73
N LEU A 325 -13.71 -7.64 4.62
CA LEU A 325 -12.82 -8.79 4.48
C LEU A 325 -12.31 -9.36 5.82
N LYS A 326 -12.56 -8.72 6.95
CA LYS A 326 -12.00 -9.15 8.25
C LYS A 326 -12.19 -10.64 8.55
N PRO A 327 -13.37 -11.24 8.40
CA PRO A 327 -13.54 -12.68 8.60
C PRO A 327 -12.75 -13.51 7.59
N HIS A 328 -12.66 -13.06 6.33
CA HIS A 328 -11.92 -13.76 5.27
C HIS A 328 -10.39 -13.73 5.53
N LEU A 329 -9.87 -12.59 6.01
CA LEU A 329 -8.46 -12.46 6.39
C LEU A 329 -8.14 -13.36 7.59
N GLN A 330 -9.02 -13.39 8.59
CA GLN A 330 -8.88 -14.27 9.76
C GLN A 330 -8.89 -15.75 9.35
N LEU A 331 -9.79 -16.14 8.45
CA LEU A 331 -9.81 -17.50 7.91
C LEU A 331 -8.49 -17.83 7.19
N ALA A 332 -8.04 -16.95 6.30
CA ALA A 332 -6.81 -17.14 5.52
C ALA A 332 -5.58 -17.30 6.43
N GLU A 333 -5.46 -16.46 7.46
CA GLU A 333 -4.39 -16.55 8.46
C GLU A 333 -4.47 -17.85 9.25
N THR A 334 -5.67 -18.24 9.69
CA THR A 334 -5.89 -19.48 10.46
C THR A 334 -5.51 -20.72 9.66
N ILE A 335 -5.98 -20.83 8.40
CA ILE A 335 -5.60 -21.98 7.57
C ILE A 335 -4.12 -21.94 7.17
N GLY A 336 -3.54 -20.75 6.99
CA GLY A 336 -2.10 -20.59 6.78
C GLY A 336 -1.27 -21.14 7.94
N LEU A 337 -1.65 -20.80 9.18
CA LEU A 337 -1.00 -21.32 10.38
C LEU A 337 -1.23 -22.83 10.57
N LEU A 338 -2.43 -23.31 10.27
CA LEU A 338 -2.74 -24.75 10.34
C LEU A 338 -1.89 -25.54 9.34
N ILE A 339 -1.89 -25.15 8.07
CA ILE A 339 -1.18 -25.90 7.03
C ILE A 339 0.34 -25.89 7.24
N SER A 340 0.90 -24.81 7.82
CA SER A 340 2.33 -24.75 8.16
C SER A 340 2.74 -25.79 9.17
N GLN A 341 1.83 -26.19 10.06
CA GLN A 341 2.09 -27.19 11.09
C GLN A 341 1.93 -28.61 10.55
N LEU A 342 1.05 -28.82 9.56
CA LEU A 342 0.87 -30.11 8.87
C LEU A 342 1.99 -30.40 7.90
N SER A 343 2.46 -29.38 7.15
CA SER A 343 3.44 -29.56 6.10
C SER A 343 4.80 -30.02 6.63
N GLY A 344 5.23 -29.49 7.78
CA GLY A 344 6.59 -29.77 8.27
C GLY A 344 7.66 -29.46 7.22
N GLY A 345 8.94 -29.42 7.56
CA GLY A 345 10.02 -29.24 6.58
C GLY A 345 10.01 -27.93 5.82
N GLN A 346 10.72 -27.88 4.67
CA GLN A 346 10.81 -26.69 3.83
C GLN A 346 9.65 -26.67 2.82
N ILE A 347 8.94 -25.54 2.78
CA ILE A 347 7.87 -25.30 1.79
C ILE A 347 8.46 -24.55 0.61
N GLN A 348 8.25 -25.05 -0.61
CA GLN A 348 8.78 -24.48 -1.86
C GLN A 348 7.69 -23.74 -2.65
N LYS A 349 6.42 -24.17 -2.52
CA LYS A 349 5.30 -23.58 -3.26
C LYS A 349 4.06 -23.54 -2.37
N LEU A 350 3.29 -22.45 -2.48
CA LEU A 350 1.95 -22.27 -1.94
C LEU A 350 0.98 -22.01 -3.09
N GLU A 351 -0.04 -22.84 -3.24
CA GLU A 351 -1.19 -22.55 -4.10
C GLU A 351 -2.35 -22.03 -3.25
N VAL A 352 -2.93 -20.89 -3.67
CA VAL A 352 -4.08 -20.25 -3.06
C VAL A 352 -5.24 -20.33 -4.04
N ARG A 353 -6.23 -21.12 -3.74
CA ARG A 353 -7.43 -21.30 -4.57
C ARG A 353 -8.63 -20.65 -3.92
N LEU A 354 -9.27 -19.73 -4.65
CA LEU A 354 -10.50 -19.05 -4.28
C LEU A 354 -11.66 -19.68 -5.04
N GLN A 355 -12.74 -20.06 -4.34
CA GLN A 355 -13.90 -20.68 -4.97
C GLN A 355 -15.19 -19.96 -4.58
N GLY A 356 -16.17 -19.96 -5.51
CA GLY A 356 -17.51 -19.42 -5.29
C GLY A 356 -17.46 -17.93 -4.90
N GLU A 357 -18.10 -17.58 -3.78
CA GLU A 357 -18.20 -16.19 -3.30
C GLU A 357 -16.85 -15.52 -3.04
N PHE A 358 -15.81 -16.28 -2.66
CA PHE A 358 -14.47 -15.76 -2.42
C PHE A 358 -13.82 -15.17 -3.68
N VAL A 359 -14.24 -15.56 -4.88
CA VAL A 359 -13.72 -15.03 -6.15
C VAL A 359 -14.07 -13.55 -6.33
N GLN A 360 -15.15 -13.07 -5.72
CA GLN A 360 -15.61 -11.69 -5.81
C GLN A 360 -14.76 -10.71 -4.98
N HIS A 361 -13.95 -11.23 -4.06
CA HIS A 361 -13.07 -10.42 -3.21
C HIS A 361 -11.69 -10.22 -3.85
N PRO A 362 -11.00 -9.12 -3.53
CA PRO A 362 -9.59 -8.95 -3.88
C PRO A 362 -8.77 -10.10 -3.32
N SER A 363 -8.03 -10.81 -4.18
CA SER A 363 -7.25 -11.98 -3.77
C SER A 363 -5.98 -11.63 -3.01
N GLN A 364 -5.34 -10.53 -3.37
CA GLN A 364 -4.05 -10.13 -2.80
C GLN A 364 -4.05 -10.05 -1.26
N PRO A 365 -5.04 -9.43 -0.60
CA PRO A 365 -5.14 -9.44 0.86
C PRO A 365 -5.24 -10.83 1.47
N LEU A 366 -5.98 -11.74 0.82
CA LEU A 366 -6.14 -13.13 1.29
C LEU A 366 -4.85 -13.92 1.15
N ILE A 367 -4.09 -13.70 0.07
CA ILE A 367 -2.77 -14.28 -0.15
C ILE A 367 -1.80 -13.81 0.95
N ILE A 368 -1.76 -12.51 1.23
CA ILE A 368 -0.90 -11.93 2.28
C ILE A 368 -1.25 -12.51 3.65
N ALA A 369 -2.54 -12.62 3.98
CA ALA A 369 -3.00 -13.23 5.23
C ALA A 369 -2.60 -14.71 5.34
N SER A 370 -2.76 -15.47 4.24
CA SER A 370 -2.34 -16.87 4.16
C SER A 370 -0.83 -17.03 4.40
N LEU A 371 -0.02 -16.18 3.77
CA LEU A 371 1.44 -16.18 3.94
C LEU A 371 1.86 -15.78 5.36
N LYS A 372 1.18 -14.77 5.95
CA LYS A 372 1.41 -14.40 7.35
C LYS A 372 1.16 -15.61 8.26
N GLY A 373 0.02 -16.28 8.11
CA GLY A 373 -0.29 -17.51 8.86
C GLY A 373 0.74 -18.61 8.63
N LEU A 374 1.10 -18.88 7.37
CA LEU A 374 2.06 -19.91 6.97
C LEU A 374 3.43 -19.71 7.64
N LEU A 375 3.89 -18.47 7.72
CA LEU A 375 5.22 -18.12 8.24
C LEU A 375 5.23 -17.84 9.76
N SER A 376 4.07 -17.71 10.40
CA SER A 376 3.94 -17.33 11.81
C SER A 376 4.67 -18.29 12.75
N LYS A 377 4.61 -19.61 12.50
CA LYS A 377 5.29 -20.61 13.33
C LYS A 377 6.82 -20.43 13.31
N ALA A 378 7.40 -20.07 12.17
CA ALA A 378 8.84 -19.93 12.00
C ALA A 378 9.36 -18.55 12.45
N LEU A 379 8.59 -17.49 12.28
CA LEU A 379 9.03 -16.11 12.44
C LEU A 379 8.46 -15.41 13.68
N GLY A 380 7.40 -15.97 14.28
CA GLY A 380 6.72 -15.35 15.43
C GLY A 380 6.24 -13.93 15.12
N ASP A 381 6.44 -13.01 16.05
CA ASP A 381 6.01 -11.61 15.95
C ASP A 381 6.74 -10.80 14.86
N ARG A 382 7.76 -11.37 14.23
CA ARG A 382 8.50 -10.70 13.14
C ARG A 382 7.75 -10.69 11.81
N ILE A 383 6.75 -11.57 11.64
CA ILE A 383 5.92 -11.64 10.45
C ILE A 383 4.62 -10.85 10.64
N ASN A 384 4.26 -10.05 9.65
CA ASN A 384 3.01 -9.31 9.63
C ASN A 384 2.49 -9.11 8.19
N TYR A 385 1.37 -8.42 8.00
CA TYR A 385 0.79 -8.19 6.67
C TYR A 385 1.69 -7.35 5.75
N VAL A 386 2.64 -6.58 6.30
CA VAL A 386 3.53 -5.72 5.51
C VAL A 386 4.62 -6.55 4.83
N ASN A 387 5.26 -7.47 5.57
CA ASN A 387 6.43 -8.20 5.10
C ASN A 387 6.16 -9.63 4.63
N ALA A 388 4.95 -10.17 4.80
CA ALA A 388 4.66 -11.59 4.53
C ALA A 388 5.03 -12.02 3.09
N SER A 389 4.72 -11.20 2.09
CA SER A 389 5.07 -11.53 0.69
C SER A 389 6.57 -11.52 0.45
N LEU A 390 7.30 -10.51 0.96
CA LEU A 390 8.76 -10.44 0.82
C LEU A 390 9.48 -11.55 1.58
N GLU A 391 8.98 -11.91 2.77
CA GLU A 391 9.52 -13.01 3.56
C GLU A 391 9.32 -14.37 2.87
N ALA A 392 8.19 -14.56 2.20
CA ALA A 392 7.96 -15.76 1.38
C ALA A 392 8.92 -15.81 0.17
N GLU A 393 9.02 -14.71 -0.57
CA GLU A 393 9.93 -14.59 -1.72
C GLU A 393 11.40 -14.81 -1.32
N SER A 394 11.86 -14.21 -0.23
CA SER A 394 13.23 -14.36 0.27
C SER A 394 13.58 -15.80 0.65
N ARG A 395 12.58 -16.61 0.96
CA ARG A 395 12.70 -18.05 1.27
C ARG A 395 12.49 -18.95 0.06
N GLY A 396 12.30 -18.37 -1.12
CA GLY A 396 12.07 -19.13 -2.35
C GLY A 396 10.69 -19.78 -2.42
N ILE A 397 9.71 -19.33 -1.63
CA ILE A 397 8.33 -19.84 -1.69
C ILE A 397 7.64 -19.18 -2.88
N SER A 398 7.34 -19.96 -3.92
CA SER A 398 6.52 -19.50 -5.04
C SER A 398 5.04 -19.54 -4.67
N VAL A 399 4.30 -18.47 -5.03
CA VAL A 399 2.86 -18.37 -4.76
C VAL A 399 2.08 -18.42 -6.07
N ILE A 400 1.11 -19.33 -6.15
CA ILE A 400 0.22 -19.47 -7.31
C ILE A 400 -1.20 -19.19 -6.87
N GLU A 401 -1.87 -18.27 -7.57
CA GLU A 401 -3.29 -17.97 -7.39
C GLU A 401 -4.12 -18.71 -8.43
N SER A 402 -5.25 -19.27 -8.00
CA SER A 402 -6.28 -19.80 -8.90
C SER A 402 -7.68 -19.39 -8.42
N LYS A 403 -8.58 -19.14 -9.38
CA LYS A 403 -9.98 -18.76 -9.15
C LYS A 403 -10.90 -19.74 -9.85
N ASP A 404 -11.95 -20.14 -9.13
CA ASP A 404 -12.95 -21.08 -9.63
C ASP A 404 -14.34 -20.60 -9.18
N GLU A 405 -15.18 -20.23 -10.11
CA GLU A 405 -16.54 -19.75 -9.83
C GLU A 405 -17.48 -20.85 -9.33
N ALA A 406 -17.09 -22.14 -9.47
CA ALA A 406 -17.87 -23.25 -8.96
C ALA A 406 -17.97 -23.17 -7.43
N ARG A 407 -19.20 -23.35 -6.92
CA ARG A 407 -19.42 -23.37 -5.46
C ARG A 407 -19.00 -24.72 -4.88
N PRO A 408 -18.35 -24.74 -3.71
CA PRO A 408 -18.14 -25.97 -2.96
C PRO A 408 -19.48 -26.63 -2.60
N GLU A 409 -19.49 -27.93 -2.41
CA GLU A 409 -20.73 -28.72 -2.18
C GLU A 409 -21.53 -28.27 -0.93
N PHE A 410 -20.86 -27.74 0.10
CA PHE A 410 -21.49 -27.41 1.38
C PHE A 410 -21.30 -25.96 1.84
N ALA A 411 -20.82 -25.06 0.95
CA ALA A 411 -20.55 -23.67 1.30
C ALA A 411 -20.81 -22.72 0.13
N SER A 412 -21.05 -21.43 0.41
CA SER A 412 -21.22 -20.40 -0.63
C SER A 412 -19.90 -20.11 -1.37
N GLY A 413 -18.77 -20.32 -0.70
CA GLY A 413 -17.42 -20.18 -1.23
C GLY A 413 -16.39 -20.76 -0.28
N SER A 414 -15.15 -20.89 -0.73
CA SER A 414 -14.03 -21.38 0.08
C SER A 414 -12.70 -20.78 -0.32
N LEU A 415 -11.78 -20.77 0.64
CA LEU A 415 -10.36 -20.55 0.44
C LEU A 415 -9.65 -21.88 0.70
N GLN A 416 -8.88 -22.37 -0.27
CA GLN A 416 -8.03 -23.55 -0.13
C GLN A 416 -6.57 -23.14 -0.28
N LEU A 417 -5.74 -23.59 0.65
CA LEU A 417 -4.29 -23.52 0.58
C LEU A 417 -3.75 -24.92 0.30
N THR A 418 -2.77 -24.99 -0.62
CA THR A 418 -2.02 -26.23 -0.87
C THR A 418 -0.54 -25.90 -0.84
N THR A 419 0.21 -26.60 0.00
CA THR A 419 1.67 -26.47 0.12
C THR A 419 2.36 -27.66 -0.56
N PHE A 420 3.50 -27.40 -1.17
CA PHE A 420 4.40 -28.39 -1.74
C PHE A 420 5.79 -28.20 -1.13
N GLY A 421 6.35 -29.25 -0.58
CA GLY A 421 7.63 -29.20 0.10
C GLY A 421 8.25 -30.57 0.31
N ASP A 422 9.24 -30.65 1.20
CA ASP A 422 10.02 -31.87 1.44
C ASP A 422 9.17 -33.05 1.94
N ASN A 423 8.09 -32.77 2.67
CA ASN A 423 7.17 -33.79 3.20
C ASN A 423 5.97 -34.07 2.28
N GLY A 424 6.03 -33.60 1.02
CA GLY A 424 4.99 -33.82 0.04
C GLY A 424 3.99 -32.67 -0.08
N GLU A 425 2.77 -33.04 -0.48
CA GLU A 425 1.65 -32.11 -0.68
C GLU A 425 0.70 -32.18 0.52
N HIS A 426 0.35 -31.00 1.06
CA HIS A 426 -0.70 -30.86 2.06
C HIS A 426 -1.70 -29.80 1.62
N SER A 427 -2.98 -30.02 1.92
CA SER A 427 -4.02 -29.06 1.58
C SER A 427 -5.00 -28.84 2.74
N VAL A 428 -5.40 -27.58 2.95
CA VAL A 428 -6.44 -27.20 3.90
C VAL A 428 -7.39 -26.23 3.23
N ALA A 429 -8.69 -26.51 3.32
CA ALA A 429 -9.73 -25.60 2.85
C ALA A 429 -10.62 -25.13 4.00
N GLY A 430 -11.01 -23.87 3.95
CA GLY A 430 -11.94 -23.28 4.91
C GLY A 430 -13.00 -22.43 4.23
N SER A 431 -14.06 -22.16 4.98
CA SER A 431 -15.19 -21.34 4.57
C SER A 431 -15.73 -20.52 5.74
N ILE A 432 -16.52 -19.50 5.42
CA ILE A 432 -17.30 -18.72 6.38
C ILE A 432 -18.76 -19.10 6.18
N PHE A 433 -19.39 -19.57 7.25
CA PHE A 433 -20.79 -20.00 7.21
C PHE A 433 -21.74 -18.81 7.46
N ALA A 434 -23.02 -19.01 7.22
CA ALA A 434 -24.04 -17.95 7.29
C ALA A 434 -24.18 -17.32 8.69
N ASP A 435 -23.75 -18.01 9.74
CA ASP A 435 -23.66 -17.52 11.12
C ASP A 435 -22.42 -16.65 11.38
N GLY A 436 -21.54 -16.49 10.36
CA GLY A 436 -20.25 -15.78 10.46
C GLY A 436 -19.12 -16.63 11.04
N GLU A 437 -19.37 -17.89 11.38
CA GLU A 437 -18.33 -18.78 11.94
C GLU A 437 -17.36 -19.28 10.86
N LEU A 438 -16.08 -19.28 11.25
CA LEU A 438 -15.01 -19.87 10.45
C LEU A 438 -15.06 -21.40 10.59
N ARG A 439 -15.00 -22.11 9.49
CA ARG A 439 -14.97 -23.57 9.46
C ARG A 439 -13.85 -24.08 8.56
N ILE A 440 -13.11 -25.08 9.04
CA ILE A 440 -12.22 -25.91 8.23
C ILE A 440 -13.13 -26.98 7.60
N ILE A 441 -13.17 -27.01 6.26
CA ILE A 441 -14.08 -27.88 5.50
C ILE A 441 -13.37 -29.06 4.82
N SER A 442 -12.04 -28.98 4.70
CA SER A 442 -11.24 -30.10 4.17
C SER A 442 -9.81 -30.04 4.69
N ILE A 443 -9.22 -31.23 4.94
CA ILE A 443 -7.80 -31.42 5.25
C ILE A 443 -7.30 -32.58 4.38
N ASP A 444 -6.27 -32.35 3.55
CA ASP A 444 -5.71 -33.31 2.58
C ASP A 444 -6.81 -33.97 1.73
N GLN A 445 -7.76 -33.12 1.29
CA GLN A 445 -8.93 -33.53 0.51
C GLN A 445 -9.91 -34.48 1.27
N TYR A 446 -9.74 -34.70 2.58
CA TYR A 446 -10.75 -35.38 3.39
C TYR A 446 -11.79 -34.36 3.87
N PRO A 447 -13.08 -34.58 3.60
CA PRO A 447 -14.11 -33.65 4.03
C PRO A 447 -14.25 -33.67 5.56
N VAL A 448 -14.20 -32.49 6.17
CA VAL A 448 -14.43 -32.25 7.59
C VAL A 448 -15.31 -31.02 7.76
N ASN A 449 -15.82 -30.77 8.97
CA ASN A 449 -16.54 -29.54 9.31
C ASN A 449 -16.22 -29.16 10.75
N VAL A 450 -15.12 -28.44 10.95
CA VAL A 450 -14.56 -28.20 12.27
C VAL A 450 -14.36 -26.69 12.48
N SER A 451 -14.82 -26.17 13.62
CA SER A 451 -14.44 -24.83 14.07
C SER A 451 -12.97 -24.83 14.52
N PRO A 452 -12.15 -23.89 14.04
CA PRO A 452 -10.80 -23.76 14.54
C PRO A 452 -10.79 -23.57 16.08
N SER A 453 -9.95 -24.31 16.77
CA SER A 453 -9.77 -24.18 18.23
C SER A 453 -8.28 -24.03 18.56
N ARG A 454 -7.99 -23.46 19.73
CA ARG A 454 -6.62 -23.15 20.16
C ARG A 454 -5.69 -24.37 20.11
N PHE A 455 -6.18 -25.53 20.55
CA PHE A 455 -5.45 -26.78 20.52
C PHE A 455 -6.24 -27.81 19.72
N MET A 456 -5.60 -28.42 18.77
CA MET A 456 -6.19 -29.45 17.92
C MET A 456 -5.21 -30.61 17.78
N LEU A 457 -5.78 -31.81 17.62
CA LEU A 457 -5.03 -33.00 17.24
C LEU A 457 -5.59 -33.51 15.94
N ILE A 458 -4.74 -33.64 14.92
CA ILE A 458 -5.10 -34.19 13.61
C ILE A 458 -4.39 -35.51 13.45
N THR A 459 -5.16 -36.62 13.29
CA THR A 459 -4.57 -37.94 13.06
C THR A 459 -5.00 -38.50 11.71
N ARG A 460 -4.07 -39.15 11.02
CA ARG A 460 -4.39 -40.00 9.87
C ARG A 460 -4.42 -41.45 10.31
N HIS A 461 -5.43 -42.14 9.90
CA HIS A 461 -5.64 -43.52 10.34
C HIS A 461 -6.44 -44.31 9.32
N ARG A 462 -6.39 -45.65 9.43
CA ARG A 462 -7.27 -46.55 8.69
C ARG A 462 -8.65 -46.58 9.38
N ASP A 463 -9.73 -46.36 8.64
CA ASP A 463 -11.09 -46.39 9.17
C ASP A 463 -11.48 -47.83 9.59
N MET A 464 -11.37 -48.10 10.88
CA MET A 464 -11.63 -49.41 11.47
C MET A 464 -12.36 -49.32 12.80
N PRO A 465 -13.22 -50.33 13.10
CA PRO A 465 -13.92 -50.34 14.39
C PRO A 465 -12.97 -50.28 15.59
N GLY A 466 -13.35 -49.47 16.59
CA GLY A 466 -12.61 -49.37 17.87
C GLY A 466 -11.53 -48.29 17.90
N ILE A 467 -11.10 -47.71 16.77
CA ILE A 467 -10.01 -46.73 16.76
C ILE A 467 -10.36 -45.48 17.54
N ILE A 468 -11.58 -44.96 17.40
CA ILE A 468 -12.09 -43.81 18.15
C ILE A 468 -12.07 -44.08 19.65
N GLY A 469 -12.52 -45.25 20.06
CA GLY A 469 -12.54 -45.66 21.47
C GLY A 469 -11.15 -45.79 22.05
N LYS A 470 -10.22 -46.43 21.35
CA LYS A 470 -8.80 -46.54 21.79
C LYS A 470 -8.15 -45.16 21.98
N LEU A 471 -8.32 -44.25 21.00
CA LEU A 471 -7.76 -42.90 21.07
C LEU A 471 -8.43 -42.07 22.18
N GLY A 472 -9.76 -42.13 22.30
CA GLY A 472 -10.51 -41.41 23.34
C GLY A 472 -10.12 -41.89 24.77
N SER A 473 -9.97 -43.19 24.98
CA SER A 473 -9.51 -43.74 26.27
C SER A 473 -8.08 -43.28 26.56
N LEU A 474 -7.18 -43.38 25.59
CA LEU A 474 -5.79 -42.95 25.74
C LEU A 474 -5.66 -41.46 26.14
N LEU A 475 -6.44 -40.58 25.49
CA LEU A 475 -6.48 -39.14 25.83
C LEU A 475 -7.06 -38.93 27.25
N GLY A 476 -8.13 -39.63 27.59
CA GLY A 476 -8.76 -39.57 28.93
C GLY A 476 -7.85 -40.03 30.03
N ASP A 477 -7.10 -41.13 29.86
CA ASP A 477 -6.13 -41.68 30.82
C ASP A 477 -4.99 -40.66 31.09
N HIS A 478 -4.74 -39.73 30.15
CA HIS A 478 -3.77 -38.65 30.30
C HIS A 478 -4.41 -37.30 30.68
N ASN A 479 -5.66 -37.29 31.13
CA ASN A 479 -6.43 -36.09 31.49
C ASN A 479 -6.56 -35.04 30.36
N VAL A 480 -6.52 -35.44 29.10
CA VAL A 480 -6.79 -34.55 27.94
C VAL A 480 -8.26 -34.62 27.59
N ASN A 481 -8.99 -33.53 27.79
CA ASN A 481 -10.40 -33.44 27.47
C ASN A 481 -10.62 -33.16 25.96
N ILE A 482 -11.58 -33.88 25.36
CA ILE A 482 -12.00 -33.71 23.96
C ILE A 482 -13.24 -32.85 23.94
N ALA A 483 -13.14 -31.62 23.42
CA ALA A 483 -14.28 -30.72 23.27
C ALA A 483 -15.14 -31.09 22.05
N SER A 484 -14.51 -31.49 20.95
CA SER A 484 -15.20 -32.01 19.76
C SER A 484 -14.33 -32.98 18.98
N MET A 485 -14.97 -33.86 18.21
CA MET A 485 -14.27 -34.82 17.34
C MET A 485 -15.02 -34.98 16.04
N GLN A 486 -14.29 -35.01 14.92
CA GLN A 486 -14.85 -35.32 13.61
C GLN A 486 -13.92 -36.23 12.82
N VAL A 487 -14.52 -37.16 12.07
CA VAL A 487 -13.81 -38.08 11.17
C VAL A 487 -14.24 -37.82 9.74
N GLY A 488 -13.27 -37.43 8.91
CA GLY A 488 -13.40 -37.30 7.46
C GLY A 488 -12.89 -38.56 6.76
N ARG A 489 -13.66 -39.10 5.82
CA ARG A 489 -13.26 -40.25 5.01
C ARG A 489 -13.76 -40.13 3.58
N LYS A 490 -12.99 -40.64 2.62
CA LYS A 490 -13.37 -40.69 1.20
C LYS A 490 -14.06 -42.03 0.87
N ILE A 491 -13.60 -43.09 1.47
CA ILE A 491 -14.06 -44.47 1.22
C ILE A 491 -14.25 -45.18 2.55
N VAL A 492 -15.35 -45.97 2.68
CA VAL A 492 -15.62 -46.78 3.87
C VAL A 492 -14.49 -47.79 4.08
N ARG A 493 -13.94 -47.86 5.28
CA ARG A 493 -12.80 -48.70 5.69
C ARG A 493 -11.47 -48.37 4.96
N GLY A 494 -11.38 -47.20 4.30
CA GLY A 494 -10.15 -46.69 3.71
C GLY A 494 -9.35 -45.85 4.69
N GLU A 495 -8.47 -44.99 4.17
CA GLU A 495 -7.79 -43.97 4.95
C GLU A 495 -8.79 -42.89 5.37
N ALA A 496 -8.59 -42.35 6.58
CA ALA A 496 -9.41 -41.32 7.18
C ALA A 496 -8.56 -40.31 7.95
N VAL A 497 -9.10 -39.11 8.10
CA VAL A 497 -8.54 -38.05 8.95
C VAL A 497 -9.49 -37.84 10.13
N MET A 498 -8.97 -37.83 11.34
CA MET A 498 -9.73 -37.46 12.52
C MET A 498 -9.18 -36.14 13.07
N VAL A 499 -10.08 -35.20 13.32
CA VAL A 499 -9.76 -33.88 13.89
C VAL A 499 -10.43 -33.79 15.25
N LEU A 500 -9.62 -33.58 16.28
CA LEU A 500 -10.08 -33.38 17.65
C LEU A 500 -9.77 -31.93 18.07
N SER A 501 -10.75 -31.23 18.62
CA SER A 501 -10.53 -30.02 19.41
C SER A 501 -10.35 -30.46 20.87
N ILE A 502 -9.28 -29.99 21.50
CA ILE A 502 -8.88 -30.39 22.86
C ILE A 502 -8.64 -29.13 23.72
N ASP A 503 -8.79 -29.28 25.02
CA ASP A 503 -8.68 -28.15 25.95
C ASP A 503 -7.23 -27.80 26.29
N ASP A 504 -6.33 -28.79 26.26
CA ASP A 504 -4.92 -28.65 26.64
C ASP A 504 -3.96 -29.12 25.54
N PRO A 505 -2.72 -28.62 25.49
CA PRO A 505 -1.72 -29.07 24.52
C PRO A 505 -1.33 -30.54 24.80
N ILE A 506 -1.11 -31.33 23.76
CA ILE A 506 -0.70 -32.72 23.87
C ILE A 506 0.77 -32.82 24.28
N PRO A 507 1.09 -33.50 25.38
CA PRO A 507 2.47 -33.80 25.79
C PRO A 507 3.19 -34.70 24.75
N THR A 508 4.50 -34.50 24.58
CA THR A 508 5.28 -35.25 23.57
C THR A 508 5.24 -36.78 23.77
N ASN A 509 5.27 -37.24 25.04
CA ASN A 509 5.18 -38.67 25.36
C ASN A 509 3.82 -39.28 24.99
N LEU A 510 2.75 -38.48 25.03
CA LEU A 510 1.42 -38.94 24.62
C LEU A 510 1.33 -39.09 23.11
N LEU A 511 2.01 -38.22 22.33
CA LEU A 511 2.09 -38.35 20.87
C LEU A 511 2.71 -39.69 20.43
N GLU A 512 3.75 -40.13 21.12
CA GLU A 512 4.39 -41.45 20.89
C GLU A 512 3.38 -42.57 21.14
N SER A 513 2.66 -42.53 22.28
CA SER A 513 1.62 -43.52 22.59
C SER A 513 0.45 -43.52 21.62
N ILE A 514 0.09 -42.34 21.06
CA ILE A 514 -0.95 -42.27 20.03
C ILE A 514 -0.52 -42.99 18.75
N LEU A 515 0.75 -42.88 18.35
CA LEU A 515 1.29 -43.57 17.19
C LEU A 515 1.39 -45.08 17.34
N GLU A 516 1.44 -45.59 18.59
CA GLU A 516 1.38 -47.04 18.90
C GLU A 516 -0.05 -47.61 18.75
N VAL A 517 -1.08 -46.77 18.66
CA VAL A 517 -2.44 -47.26 18.45
C VAL A 517 -2.57 -47.85 17.06
N GLU A 518 -2.86 -49.16 16.96
CA GLU A 518 -3.03 -49.88 15.72
C GLU A 518 -3.99 -49.17 14.77
N GLY A 519 -3.52 -48.86 13.55
CA GLY A 519 -4.27 -48.19 12.52
C GLY A 519 -4.02 -46.68 12.45
N ILE A 520 -3.38 -46.04 13.40
CA ILE A 520 -2.93 -44.63 13.32
C ILE A 520 -1.61 -44.58 12.54
N THR A 521 -1.53 -43.73 11.52
CA THR A 521 -0.35 -43.57 10.65
C THR A 521 0.37 -42.23 10.90
N SER A 522 -0.34 -41.19 11.34
CA SER A 522 0.27 -39.93 11.79
C SER A 522 -0.55 -39.27 12.89
N SER A 523 0.11 -38.41 13.65
CA SER A 523 -0.46 -37.64 14.76
C SER A 523 0.19 -36.27 14.81
N ASP A 524 -0.56 -35.25 14.41
CA ASP A 524 -0.10 -33.88 14.21
C ASP A 524 -0.78 -32.96 15.26
N PRO A 525 -0.13 -32.55 16.33
CA PRO A 525 -0.66 -31.54 17.25
C PRO A 525 -0.54 -30.16 16.63
N VAL A 526 -1.64 -29.39 16.69
CA VAL A 526 -1.75 -28.06 16.12
C VAL A 526 -2.13 -27.07 17.20
N THR A 527 -1.48 -25.90 17.19
CA THR A 527 -1.81 -24.74 18.04
C THR A 527 -2.15 -23.55 17.15
N LEU A 528 -3.39 -23.02 17.26
CA LEU A 528 -3.87 -21.85 16.49
C LEU A 528 -3.93 -20.59 17.35
#